data_e5fed6d2829424563d63298df0d7f215
#
_entry.id   e5fed6d2829424563d63298df0d7f215
#
_cell.length_a   1.000
_cell.length_b   1.000
_cell.length_c   1.000
_cell.angle_alpha   90.00
_cell.angle_beta   90.00
_cell.angle_gamma   90.00
#
_symmetry.space_group_name_H-M   'P 1'
#
loop_
_entity.id
_entity.type
_entity.pdbx_description
1 polymer ?
#
loop_
_entity_poly.entity_id
_entity_poly.type
_entity_poly.pdbx_seq_one_letter_code
_entity_poly.pdbx_strand_id
1 'polypeptide(L)'
;MGNKINDPIARLMGLRYKSHPWHGIEVGEAAPDVITAFIEMVPTDTVKYELDKVSGYLKIDRPQKYSNVVPALYGFVPQSFCGDKVAEYCMQQSNRTDIVGDGDPLDICVLTERDIVHGDIICEVKPIGGFRMLDGNEADDKIIAVLTHDVTYSSYNDITELPKGVVNRLKHYFLTYKDMPDSDKAKKVEIVDVYGREEAQEIINRSLEDYKCHFDGLDEILRHV
;
A
#
# COMPACT_ATOMS: atom_id res chain seq x y z
N MET A 1 22.59 2.31 -10.91
CA MET A 1 22.71 3.50 -11.82
C MET A 1 21.34 4.13 -11.81
N GLY A 2 21.20 5.36 -11.26
CA GLY A 2 19.89 5.98 -11.12
C GLY A 2 19.24 6.21 -12.49
N ASN A 3 17.96 5.88 -12.57
CA ASN A 3 17.13 6.13 -13.73
C ASN A 3 17.25 7.59 -14.14
N LYS A 4 17.66 7.83 -15.34
CA LYS A 4 17.65 9.16 -15.92
C LYS A 4 16.22 9.43 -16.36
N ILE A 5 15.55 10.34 -15.66
CA ILE A 5 14.30 10.92 -16.16
C ILE A 5 14.59 11.46 -17.57
N ASN A 6 14.04 10.83 -18.60
CA ASN A 6 14.29 11.17 -20.00
C ASN A 6 13.52 12.42 -20.44
N ASP A 7 12.45 12.78 -19.72
CA ASP A 7 11.70 14.01 -19.95
C ASP A 7 12.43 15.21 -19.32
N PRO A 8 12.85 16.20 -20.12
CA PRO A 8 13.54 17.38 -19.59
C PRO A 8 12.67 18.23 -18.65
N ILE A 9 11.35 18.28 -18.86
CA ILE A 9 10.42 19.04 -18.04
C ILE A 9 10.24 18.33 -16.71
N ALA A 10 9.97 17.02 -16.70
CA ALA A 10 9.85 16.22 -15.50
C ALA A 10 11.13 16.28 -14.66
N ARG A 11 12.30 16.25 -15.31
CA ARG A 11 13.59 16.42 -14.62
C ARG A 11 13.74 17.81 -14.01
N LEU A 12 13.39 18.86 -14.74
CA LEU A 12 13.46 20.23 -14.24
C LEU A 12 12.51 20.44 -13.05
N MET A 13 11.31 19.95 -13.15
CA MET A 13 10.30 20.02 -12.09
C MET A 13 10.74 19.21 -10.86
N GLY A 14 11.21 17.98 -11.03
CA GLY A 14 11.71 17.14 -9.94
C GLY A 14 12.92 17.72 -9.21
N LEU A 15 13.72 18.60 -9.84
CA LEU A 15 14.82 19.30 -9.19
C LEU A 15 14.36 20.51 -8.35
N ARG A 16 13.16 21.02 -8.57
CA ARG A 16 12.64 22.22 -7.89
C ARG A 16 11.52 21.95 -6.90
N TYR A 17 10.75 20.89 -7.13
CA TYR A 17 9.52 20.61 -6.38
C TYR A 17 9.54 19.17 -5.88
N LYS A 18 8.98 18.93 -4.70
CA LYS A 18 8.72 17.58 -4.20
C LYS A 18 7.66 16.94 -5.11
N SER A 19 7.95 15.76 -5.66
CA SER A 19 6.97 15.01 -6.43
C SER A 19 5.78 14.63 -5.57
N HIS A 20 4.59 14.64 -6.16
CA HIS A 20 3.39 14.15 -5.50
C HIS A 20 3.57 12.67 -5.17
N PRO A 21 3.44 12.23 -3.91
CA PRO A 21 3.75 10.86 -3.50
C PRO A 21 3.00 9.79 -4.29
N TRP A 22 1.75 10.03 -4.63
CA TRP A 22 0.93 9.07 -5.40
C TRP A 22 1.24 9.11 -6.91
N HIS A 23 1.27 10.31 -7.50
CA HIS A 23 1.31 10.45 -8.95
C HIS A 23 2.71 10.67 -9.53
N GLY A 24 3.62 11.23 -8.75
CA GLY A 24 4.93 11.67 -9.22
C GLY A 24 6.11 10.80 -8.80
N ILE A 25 5.88 9.72 -8.07
CA ILE A 25 6.88 8.72 -7.70
C ILE A 25 6.65 7.48 -8.55
N GLU A 26 7.69 6.98 -9.22
CA GLU A 26 7.61 5.76 -10.01
C GLU A 26 7.60 4.52 -9.12
N VAL A 27 6.79 3.53 -9.48
CA VAL A 27 6.73 2.24 -8.78
C VAL A 27 8.03 1.45 -8.86
N GLY A 28 8.86 1.73 -9.85
CA GLY A 28 10.14 1.08 -10.10
C GLY A 28 10.15 0.13 -11.29
N GLU A 29 11.31 0.02 -11.97
CA GLU A 29 11.46 -0.80 -13.19
C GLU A 29 11.34 -2.31 -12.94
N ALA A 30 11.59 -2.76 -11.70
CA ALA A 30 11.52 -4.17 -11.33
C ALA A 30 10.13 -4.58 -10.79
N ALA A 31 9.12 -3.70 -10.90
CA ALA A 31 7.76 -4.05 -10.48
C ALA A 31 7.21 -5.23 -11.31
N PRO A 32 6.49 -6.16 -10.70
CA PRO A 32 6.05 -6.21 -9.31
C PRO A 32 7.01 -6.94 -8.35
N ASP A 33 8.21 -7.36 -8.79
CA ASP A 33 9.16 -8.13 -7.98
C ASP A 33 9.79 -7.32 -6.85
N VAL A 34 10.17 -6.10 -7.18
CA VAL A 34 10.68 -5.08 -6.25
C VAL A 34 10.04 -3.77 -6.64
N ILE A 35 9.44 -3.10 -5.67
CA ILE A 35 8.67 -1.87 -5.88
C ILE A 35 9.09 -0.77 -4.90
N THR A 36 8.76 0.45 -5.26
CA THR A 36 8.81 1.59 -4.36
C THR A 36 7.53 1.61 -3.50
N ALA A 37 7.68 1.81 -2.20
CA ALA A 37 6.59 2.12 -1.29
C ALA A 37 6.75 3.54 -0.74
N PHE A 38 5.66 4.30 -0.62
CA PHE A 38 5.60 5.53 0.14
C PHE A 38 5.02 5.25 1.51
N ILE A 39 5.73 5.66 2.56
CA ILE A 39 5.38 5.37 3.95
C ILE A 39 4.72 6.60 4.58
N GLU A 40 3.48 6.42 5.02
CA GLU A 40 2.69 7.46 5.71
C GLU A 40 2.81 7.37 7.22
N MET A 41 2.95 6.13 7.73
CA MET A 41 2.94 5.85 9.17
C MET A 41 4.05 4.89 9.57
N VAL A 42 4.56 5.11 10.75
CA VAL A 42 5.58 4.25 11.38
C VAL A 42 5.09 3.70 12.73
N PRO A 43 5.71 2.61 13.27
CA PRO A 43 5.25 1.98 14.50
C PRO A 43 5.25 2.86 15.77
N THR A 44 5.79 4.06 15.71
CA THR A 44 5.76 5.04 16.82
C THR A 44 4.61 6.02 16.73
N ASP A 45 3.85 6.01 15.62
CA ASP A 45 2.76 6.96 15.41
C ASP A 45 1.52 6.59 16.21
N THR A 46 1.07 7.53 17.02
CA THR A 46 -0.20 7.46 17.76
C THR A 46 -1.34 8.17 17.02
N VAL A 47 -1.06 8.66 15.83
CA VAL A 47 -1.98 9.37 14.94
C VAL A 47 -1.97 8.67 13.58
N LYS A 48 -3.14 8.48 12.98
CA LYS A 48 -3.21 8.07 11.58
C LYS A 48 -2.96 9.28 10.70
N TYR A 49 -1.90 9.20 9.92
CA TYR A 49 -1.61 10.10 8.81
C TYR A 49 -2.11 9.48 7.52
N GLU A 50 -2.49 10.31 6.59
CA GLU A 50 -2.98 9.93 5.27
C GLU A 50 -2.59 10.99 4.25
N LEU A 51 -2.28 10.57 3.04
CA LEU A 51 -1.99 11.49 1.95
C LEU A 51 -3.22 12.33 1.60
N ASP A 52 -3.10 13.63 1.60
CA ASP A 52 -4.06 14.48 0.92
C ASP A 52 -3.88 14.33 -0.59
N LYS A 53 -4.86 13.72 -1.24
CA LYS A 53 -4.80 13.31 -2.65
C LYS A 53 -4.65 14.48 -3.63
N VAL A 54 -4.97 15.69 -3.21
CA VAL A 54 -4.89 16.89 -4.06
C VAL A 54 -3.53 17.58 -3.91
N SER A 55 -3.07 17.73 -2.68
CA SER A 55 -1.86 18.50 -2.40
C SER A 55 -0.58 17.67 -2.32
N GLY A 56 -0.71 16.35 -2.10
CA GLY A 56 0.43 15.45 -1.89
C GLY A 56 1.10 15.60 -0.52
N TYR A 57 0.53 16.36 0.41
CA TYR A 57 1.01 16.43 1.78
C TYR A 57 0.35 15.38 2.67
N LEU A 58 1.08 14.92 3.70
CA LEU A 58 0.46 14.14 4.75
C LEU A 58 -0.45 15.04 5.59
N LYS A 59 -1.68 14.60 5.80
CA LYS A 59 -2.64 15.21 6.72
C LYS A 59 -2.92 14.27 7.89
N ILE A 60 -3.36 14.83 9.00
CA ILE A 60 -3.92 14.06 10.12
C ILE A 60 -5.31 13.60 9.71
N ASP A 61 -5.51 12.28 9.59
CA ASP A 61 -6.84 11.70 9.46
C ASP A 61 -7.51 11.67 10.84
N ARG A 62 -6.92 10.99 11.80
CA ARG A 62 -7.41 10.89 13.17
C ARG A 62 -6.35 10.41 14.15
N PRO A 63 -6.48 10.69 15.46
CA PRO A 63 -5.75 9.93 16.47
C PRO A 63 -6.08 8.44 16.38
N GLN A 64 -5.09 7.57 16.65
CA GLN A 64 -5.33 6.13 16.76
C GLN A 64 -6.32 5.85 17.90
N LYS A 65 -7.22 4.91 17.64
CA LYS A 65 -8.21 4.53 18.66
C LYS A 65 -7.59 3.55 19.64
N TYR A 66 -7.92 3.76 20.92
CA TYR A 66 -7.54 2.86 22.01
C TYR A 66 -6.02 2.68 22.13
N SER A 67 -5.56 1.44 22.26
CA SER A 67 -4.14 1.07 22.32
C SER A 67 -3.54 0.64 20.97
N ASN A 68 -4.24 0.90 19.87
CA ASN A 68 -3.79 0.49 18.54
C ASN A 68 -2.59 1.33 18.11
N VAL A 69 -1.56 0.62 17.67
CA VAL A 69 -0.37 1.19 17.02
C VAL A 69 -0.07 0.30 15.81
N VAL A 70 0.21 0.89 14.67
CA VAL A 70 0.52 0.13 13.47
C VAL A 70 1.79 -0.72 13.69
N PRO A 71 1.75 -2.03 13.44
CA PRO A 71 2.87 -2.91 13.82
C PRO A 71 4.01 -2.99 12.81
N ALA A 72 3.95 -2.24 11.73
CA ALA A 72 4.93 -2.19 10.63
C ALA A 72 4.94 -0.79 10.04
N LEU A 73 5.87 -0.49 9.14
CA LEU A 73 5.75 0.69 8.30
C LEU A 73 4.49 0.53 7.43
N TYR A 74 3.69 1.57 7.33
CA TYR A 74 2.43 1.53 6.59
C TYR A 74 2.34 2.68 5.63
N GLY A 75 1.85 2.42 4.45
CA GLY A 75 1.65 3.40 3.40
C GLY A 75 1.07 2.74 2.16
N PHE A 76 1.47 3.18 1.00
CA PHE A 76 0.88 2.71 -0.26
C PHE A 76 1.93 2.53 -1.37
N VAL A 77 1.50 1.86 -2.42
CA VAL A 77 2.26 1.70 -3.67
C VAL A 77 1.99 2.91 -4.57
N PRO A 78 3.01 3.73 -4.92
CA PRO A 78 2.83 4.84 -5.86
C PRO A 78 2.27 4.37 -7.21
N GLN A 79 1.51 5.23 -7.88
CA GLN A 79 0.90 4.96 -9.19
C GLN A 79 0.07 3.67 -9.24
N SER A 80 -0.55 3.31 -8.11
CA SER A 80 -1.55 2.25 -8.01
C SER A 80 -2.94 2.83 -7.73
N PHE A 81 -3.98 2.09 -8.07
CA PHE A 81 -5.37 2.46 -7.84
C PHE A 81 -6.20 1.19 -7.65
N CYS A 82 -6.94 1.11 -6.56
CA CYS A 82 -7.85 -0.01 -6.33
C CYS A 82 -9.20 0.28 -7.02
N GLY A 83 -9.29 -0.07 -8.28
CA GLY A 83 -10.43 0.12 -9.15
C GLY A 83 -11.12 -1.18 -9.54
N ASP A 84 -11.65 -1.21 -10.76
CA ASP A 84 -12.46 -2.32 -11.25
C ASP A 84 -11.68 -3.64 -11.37
N LYS A 85 -10.42 -3.62 -11.81
CA LYS A 85 -9.62 -4.84 -12.00
C LYS A 85 -9.23 -5.48 -10.66
N VAL A 86 -8.94 -4.67 -9.66
CA VAL A 86 -8.68 -5.13 -8.29
C VAL A 86 -9.96 -5.72 -7.70
N ALA A 87 -11.10 -5.04 -7.86
CA ALA A 87 -12.40 -5.53 -7.40
C ALA A 87 -12.80 -6.85 -8.07
N GLU A 88 -12.67 -6.95 -9.40
CA GLU A 88 -12.95 -8.18 -10.15
C GLU A 88 -12.10 -9.35 -9.65
N TYR A 89 -10.83 -9.12 -9.39
CA TYR A 89 -9.94 -10.16 -8.89
C TYR A 89 -10.32 -10.57 -7.46
N CYS A 90 -10.65 -9.62 -6.61
CA CYS A 90 -11.16 -9.89 -5.27
C CYS A 90 -12.44 -10.76 -5.31
N MET A 91 -13.39 -10.45 -6.20
CA MET A 91 -14.60 -11.26 -6.41
C MET A 91 -14.27 -12.68 -6.86
N GLN A 92 -13.36 -12.84 -7.82
CA GLN A 92 -12.95 -14.15 -8.33
C GLN A 92 -12.34 -15.03 -7.24
N GLN A 93 -11.45 -14.47 -6.43
CA GLN A 93 -10.72 -15.23 -5.41
C GLN A 93 -11.54 -15.48 -4.14
N SER A 94 -12.48 -14.59 -3.79
CA SER A 94 -13.31 -14.72 -2.60
C SER A 94 -14.63 -15.44 -2.84
N ASN A 95 -14.99 -15.73 -4.10
CA ASN A 95 -16.32 -16.22 -4.50
C ASN A 95 -17.46 -15.31 -4.02
N ARG A 96 -17.21 -13.99 -3.96
CA ARG A 96 -18.20 -12.99 -3.61
C ARG A 96 -18.62 -12.19 -4.83
N THR A 97 -19.74 -11.50 -4.71
CA THR A 97 -20.29 -10.59 -5.70
C THR A 97 -20.43 -9.21 -5.10
N ASP A 98 -20.66 -8.22 -5.95
CA ASP A 98 -20.92 -6.83 -5.54
C ASP A 98 -19.76 -6.16 -4.76
N ILE A 99 -18.52 -6.61 -4.99
CA ILE A 99 -17.32 -5.94 -4.50
C ILE A 99 -16.95 -4.81 -5.46
N VAL A 100 -16.57 -3.68 -4.89
CA VAL A 100 -16.06 -2.51 -5.61
C VAL A 100 -14.64 -2.20 -5.14
N GLY A 101 -13.87 -1.51 -5.95
CA GLY A 101 -12.60 -0.93 -5.49
C GLY A 101 -12.85 0.23 -4.53
N ASP A 102 -11.94 0.47 -3.58
CA ASP A 102 -12.07 1.58 -2.62
C ASP A 102 -11.70 2.95 -3.23
N GLY A 103 -11.12 2.96 -4.44
CA GLY A 103 -10.70 4.19 -5.13
C GLY A 103 -9.47 4.85 -4.53
N ASP A 104 -8.69 4.10 -3.77
CA ASP A 104 -7.46 4.53 -3.11
C ASP A 104 -6.22 3.86 -3.71
N PRO A 105 -5.01 4.38 -3.46
CA PRO A 105 -3.79 3.67 -3.79
C PRO A 105 -3.71 2.36 -2.99
N LEU A 106 -3.07 1.34 -3.57
CA LEU A 106 -2.94 0.03 -2.95
C LEU A 106 -2.07 0.09 -1.69
N ASP A 107 -2.65 -0.29 -0.57
CA ASP A 107 -2.02 -0.28 0.74
C ASP A 107 -0.88 -1.29 0.88
N ILE A 108 0.16 -0.91 1.63
CA ILE A 108 1.33 -1.76 1.86
C ILE A 108 1.82 -1.67 3.31
N CYS A 109 2.17 -2.83 3.88
CA CYS A 109 2.91 -2.95 5.13
C CYS A 109 4.32 -3.44 4.86
N VAL A 110 5.33 -2.71 5.34
CA VAL A 110 6.74 -3.06 5.13
C VAL A 110 7.37 -3.50 6.45
N LEU A 111 7.85 -4.73 6.47
CA LEU A 111 8.54 -5.31 7.61
C LEU A 111 10.03 -4.97 7.57
N THR A 112 10.55 -4.57 8.71
CA THR A 112 11.97 -4.30 8.97
C THR A 112 12.30 -4.61 10.42
N GLU A 113 13.55 -4.96 10.71
CA GLU A 113 14.02 -5.17 12.08
C GLU A 113 14.37 -3.85 12.80
N ARG A 114 14.52 -2.77 12.05
CA ARG A 114 14.98 -1.49 12.58
C ARG A 114 13.82 -0.56 12.90
N ASP A 115 14.00 0.22 13.97
CA ASP A 115 13.06 1.26 14.35
C ASP A 115 13.21 2.46 13.41
N ILE A 116 12.32 2.57 12.44
CA ILE A 116 12.18 3.74 11.57
C ILE A 116 11.11 4.63 12.20
N VAL A 117 11.51 5.85 12.56
CA VAL A 117 10.67 6.78 13.35
C VAL A 117 10.14 7.97 12.56
N HIS A 118 10.37 7.99 11.25
CA HIS A 118 9.90 9.04 10.35
C HIS A 118 9.08 8.45 9.21
N GLY A 119 7.88 8.97 9.01
CA GLY A 119 7.08 8.81 7.80
C GLY A 119 7.47 9.82 6.73
N ASP A 120 6.64 9.96 5.69
CA ASP A 120 6.91 10.83 4.53
C ASP A 120 8.21 10.45 3.80
N ILE A 121 8.47 9.16 3.69
CA ILE A 121 9.66 8.59 3.07
C ILE A 121 9.29 7.55 2.01
N ILE A 122 10.20 7.32 1.08
CA ILE A 122 10.12 6.20 0.14
C ILE A 122 11.12 5.12 0.52
N CYS A 123 10.76 3.87 0.27
CA CYS A 123 11.65 2.74 0.42
C CYS A 123 11.46 1.72 -0.70
N GLU A 124 12.52 1.00 -1.01
CA GLU A 124 12.48 -0.11 -1.96
C GLU A 124 12.16 -1.40 -1.21
N VAL A 125 11.13 -2.11 -1.66
CA VAL A 125 10.57 -3.25 -0.96
C VAL A 125 10.29 -4.42 -1.88
N LYS A 126 10.36 -5.63 -1.32
CA LYS A 126 10.01 -6.88 -1.98
C LYS A 126 8.67 -7.37 -1.42
N PRO A 127 7.58 -7.39 -2.23
CA PRO A 127 6.34 -8.03 -1.85
C PRO A 127 6.52 -9.52 -1.60
N ILE A 128 5.95 -10.02 -0.51
CA ILE A 128 6.04 -11.44 -0.11
C ILE A 128 4.67 -12.08 0.10
N GLY A 129 3.59 -11.33 0.00
CA GLY A 129 2.21 -11.79 0.16
C GLY A 129 1.29 -10.66 0.56
N GLY A 130 0.13 -11.00 1.10
CA GLY A 130 -0.82 -10.00 1.55
C GLY A 130 -2.03 -10.58 2.27
N PHE A 131 -2.95 -9.68 2.61
CA PHE A 131 -4.25 -9.99 3.16
C PHE A 131 -5.33 -9.52 2.21
N ARG A 132 -6.19 -10.45 1.77
CA ARG A 132 -7.45 -10.08 1.14
C ARG A 132 -8.39 -9.60 2.21
N MET A 133 -8.56 -8.29 2.24
CA MET A 133 -9.45 -7.64 3.18
C MET A 133 -10.67 -7.07 2.47
N LEU A 134 -11.77 -7.04 3.19
CA LEU A 134 -12.98 -6.32 2.81
C LEU A 134 -13.34 -5.34 3.92
N ASP A 135 -13.65 -4.11 3.55
CA ASP A 135 -14.32 -3.13 4.42
C ASP A 135 -15.75 -2.91 3.88
N GLY A 136 -16.69 -3.65 4.44
CA GLY A 136 -18.04 -3.73 3.87
C GLY A 136 -18.03 -4.48 2.54
N ASN A 137 -18.26 -3.78 1.45
CA ASN A 137 -18.18 -4.31 0.07
C ASN A 137 -16.99 -3.75 -0.73
N GLU A 138 -16.06 -3.08 -0.07
CA GLU A 138 -14.86 -2.54 -0.73
C GLU A 138 -13.70 -3.52 -0.61
N ALA A 139 -13.01 -3.76 -1.74
CA ALA A 139 -11.75 -4.51 -1.77
C ALA A 139 -10.64 -3.62 -1.17
N ASP A 140 -10.14 -4.01 -0.01
CA ASP A 140 -9.19 -3.26 0.81
C ASP A 140 -7.95 -4.11 1.11
N ASP A 141 -7.33 -4.67 0.05
CA ASP A 141 -6.17 -5.55 0.15
C ASP A 141 -4.96 -4.84 0.79
N LYS A 142 -4.21 -5.58 1.61
CA LYS A 142 -3.00 -5.10 2.26
C LYS A 142 -1.80 -5.93 1.80
N ILE A 143 -0.95 -5.36 0.97
CA ILE A 143 0.30 -6.00 0.56
C ILE A 143 1.25 -6.07 1.76
N ILE A 144 1.87 -7.23 1.96
CA ILE A 144 2.93 -7.43 2.94
C ILE A 144 4.25 -7.55 2.19
N ALA A 145 5.17 -6.67 2.54
CA ALA A 145 6.49 -6.60 1.92
C ALA A 145 7.60 -6.56 2.97
N VAL A 146 8.82 -6.79 2.53
CA VAL A 146 10.03 -6.64 3.34
C VAL A 146 10.93 -5.58 2.73
N LEU A 147 11.62 -4.81 3.57
CA LEU A 147 12.62 -3.85 3.10
C LEU A 147 13.77 -4.60 2.42
N THR A 148 14.13 -4.24 1.18
CA THR A 148 15.08 -5.02 0.34
C THR A 148 16.45 -5.21 0.97
N HIS A 149 16.93 -4.24 1.73
CA HIS A 149 18.25 -4.26 2.37
C HIS A 149 18.21 -4.58 3.87
N ASP A 150 17.08 -5.05 4.39
CA ASP A 150 16.98 -5.48 5.78
C ASP A 150 17.69 -6.81 5.98
N VAL A 151 18.62 -6.88 6.95
CA VAL A 151 19.46 -8.08 7.17
C VAL A 151 18.65 -9.28 7.63
N THR A 152 17.58 -9.05 8.38
CA THR A 152 16.72 -10.11 8.92
C THR A 152 15.60 -10.49 7.95
N TYR A 153 14.86 -9.47 7.46
CA TYR A 153 13.62 -9.72 6.71
C TYR A 153 13.83 -9.94 5.20
N SER A 154 14.94 -9.44 4.61
CA SER A 154 15.15 -9.56 3.16
C SER A 154 15.30 -11.02 2.67
N SER A 155 15.58 -11.96 3.57
CA SER A 155 15.68 -13.38 3.25
C SER A 155 14.33 -14.05 2.96
N TYR A 156 13.22 -13.53 3.50
CA TYR A 156 11.88 -14.06 3.25
C TYR A 156 11.41 -13.75 1.83
N ASN A 157 10.86 -14.75 1.15
CA ASN A 157 10.35 -14.63 -0.21
C ASN A 157 8.84 -14.81 -0.31
N ASP A 158 8.24 -15.40 0.72
CA ASP A 158 6.81 -15.63 0.80
C ASP A 158 6.31 -15.39 2.25
N ILE A 159 5.08 -14.95 2.41
CA ILE A 159 4.47 -14.66 3.70
C ILE A 159 4.39 -15.92 4.59
N THR A 160 4.33 -17.09 3.99
CA THR A 160 4.30 -18.38 4.70
C THR A 160 5.62 -18.72 5.42
N GLU A 161 6.71 -18.08 5.02
CA GLU A 161 8.02 -18.21 5.67
C GLU A 161 8.12 -17.37 6.94
N LEU A 162 7.23 -16.38 7.12
CA LEU A 162 7.24 -15.51 8.30
C LEU A 162 6.84 -16.28 9.57
N PRO A 163 7.41 -15.91 10.72
CA PRO A 163 6.92 -16.39 12.00
C PRO A 163 5.44 -16.09 12.18
N LYS A 164 4.63 -17.08 12.57
CA LYS A 164 3.18 -16.93 12.75
C LYS A 164 2.79 -15.74 13.65
N GLY A 165 3.61 -15.42 14.65
CA GLY A 165 3.39 -14.29 15.52
C GLY A 165 3.42 -12.93 14.81
N VAL A 166 4.25 -12.78 13.78
CA VAL A 166 4.32 -11.56 12.95
C VAL A 166 3.02 -11.41 12.16
N VAL A 167 2.62 -12.46 11.44
CA VAL A 167 1.38 -12.46 10.65
C VAL A 167 0.16 -12.21 11.53
N ASN A 168 0.09 -12.87 12.69
CA ASN A 168 -1.04 -12.70 13.62
C ASN A 168 -1.11 -11.29 14.21
N ARG A 169 0.02 -10.64 14.48
CA ARG A 169 0.06 -9.25 14.96
C ARG A 169 -0.49 -8.28 13.91
N LEU A 170 -0.12 -8.46 12.64
CA LEU A 170 -0.68 -7.67 11.53
C LEU A 170 -2.19 -7.89 11.38
N LYS A 171 -2.63 -9.15 11.37
CA LYS A 171 -4.07 -9.49 11.33
C LYS A 171 -4.84 -8.86 12.48
N HIS A 172 -4.31 -8.98 13.70
CA HIS A 172 -4.96 -8.41 14.88
C HIS A 172 -5.14 -6.89 14.74
N TYR A 173 -4.11 -6.19 14.27
CA TYR A 173 -4.19 -4.75 14.05
C TYR A 173 -5.33 -4.42 13.06
N PHE A 174 -5.35 -5.00 11.88
CA PHE A 174 -6.35 -4.69 10.86
C PHE A 174 -7.77 -5.07 11.27
N LEU A 175 -7.94 -6.11 12.06
CA LEU A 175 -9.26 -6.54 12.55
C LEU A 175 -9.80 -5.72 13.72
N THR A 176 -8.94 -4.92 14.40
CA THR A 176 -9.33 -4.24 15.67
C THR A 176 -9.09 -2.74 15.67
N TYR A 177 -8.34 -2.18 14.68
CA TYR A 177 -7.91 -0.79 14.74
C TYR A 177 -9.05 0.24 14.59
N LYS A 178 -10.18 -0.17 13.99
CA LYS A 178 -11.35 0.71 13.79
C LYS A 178 -12.32 0.68 14.98
N ASP A 179 -12.50 -0.48 15.62
CA ASP A 179 -13.56 -0.70 16.60
C ASP A 179 -13.11 -1.58 17.77
N MET A 180 -13.85 -1.47 18.89
CA MET A 180 -13.70 -2.41 20.01
C MET A 180 -14.20 -3.80 19.62
N PRO A 181 -13.53 -4.90 20.07
CA PRO A 181 -13.95 -6.26 19.78
C PRO A 181 -15.40 -6.58 20.17
N ASP A 182 -15.89 -5.95 21.24
CA ASP A 182 -17.22 -6.18 21.83
C ASP A 182 -18.25 -5.10 21.41
N SER A 183 -17.96 -4.33 20.37
CA SER A 183 -18.96 -3.36 19.89
C SER A 183 -20.18 -4.08 19.32
N ASP A 184 -21.37 -3.64 19.68
CA ASP A 184 -22.66 -4.15 19.14
C ASP A 184 -22.83 -3.85 17.62
N LYS A 185 -21.85 -3.18 17.02
CA LYS A 185 -21.84 -2.91 15.59
C LYS A 185 -21.33 -4.13 14.83
N ALA A 186 -22.04 -4.49 13.78
CA ALA A 186 -21.53 -5.50 12.83
C ALA A 186 -20.12 -5.12 12.39
N LYS A 187 -19.17 -6.05 12.51
CA LYS A 187 -17.80 -5.86 12.02
C LYS A 187 -17.89 -5.62 10.52
N LYS A 188 -17.40 -4.46 10.07
CA LYS A 188 -17.34 -4.14 8.65
C LYS A 188 -16.10 -4.74 7.98
N VAL A 189 -15.01 -4.84 8.74
CA VAL A 189 -13.70 -5.28 8.25
C VAL A 189 -13.54 -6.77 8.50
N GLU A 190 -13.15 -7.51 7.45
CA GLU A 190 -12.78 -8.91 7.54
C GLU A 190 -11.53 -9.22 6.71
N ILE A 191 -10.74 -10.18 7.15
CA ILE A 191 -9.66 -10.78 6.37
C ILE A 191 -10.19 -12.10 5.81
N VAL A 192 -10.47 -12.11 4.51
CA VAL A 192 -11.02 -13.28 3.82
C VAL A 192 -9.95 -14.33 3.59
N ASP A 193 -8.73 -13.89 3.24
CA ASP A 193 -7.62 -14.79 2.96
C ASP A 193 -6.26 -14.16 3.26
N VAL A 194 -5.24 -15.02 3.35
CA VAL A 194 -3.82 -14.66 3.42
C VAL A 194 -3.13 -15.32 2.26
N TYR A 195 -2.69 -14.53 1.31
CA TYR A 195 -2.12 -15.02 0.07
C TYR A 195 -0.60 -14.78 -0.01
N GLY A 196 0.05 -15.61 -0.82
CA GLY A 196 1.49 -15.57 -1.03
C GLY A 196 1.95 -14.52 -2.04
N ARG A 197 3.24 -14.58 -2.36
CA ARG A 197 3.93 -13.63 -3.22
C ARG A 197 3.31 -13.49 -4.62
N GLU A 198 3.02 -14.61 -5.28
CA GLU A 198 2.51 -14.59 -6.67
C GLU A 198 1.21 -13.82 -6.77
N GLU A 199 0.34 -13.99 -5.79
CA GLU A 199 -0.93 -13.30 -5.76
C GLU A 199 -0.79 -11.81 -5.39
N ALA A 200 0.14 -11.47 -4.50
CA ALA A 200 0.50 -10.08 -4.22
C ALA A 200 0.98 -9.36 -5.49
N GLN A 201 1.79 -10.01 -6.30
CA GLN A 201 2.29 -9.48 -7.58
C GLN A 201 1.15 -9.26 -8.58
N GLU A 202 0.19 -10.18 -8.64
CA GLU A 202 -0.99 -10.04 -9.50
C GLU A 202 -1.85 -8.84 -9.08
N ILE A 203 -2.10 -8.66 -7.78
CA ILE A 203 -2.86 -7.50 -7.26
C ILE A 203 -2.13 -6.19 -7.56
N ILE A 204 -0.81 -6.15 -7.37
CA ILE A 204 0.01 -4.98 -7.73
C ILE A 204 -0.16 -4.67 -9.22
N ASN A 205 -0.02 -5.64 -10.11
CA ASN A 205 -0.17 -5.41 -11.54
C ASN A 205 -1.55 -4.86 -11.90
N ARG A 206 -2.62 -5.42 -11.32
CA ARG A 206 -3.99 -4.94 -11.54
C ARG A 206 -4.20 -3.51 -11.04
N SER A 207 -3.65 -3.18 -9.89
CA SER A 207 -3.74 -1.82 -9.35
C SER A 207 -2.98 -0.79 -10.20
N LEU A 208 -1.85 -1.18 -10.79
CA LEU A 208 -1.11 -0.33 -11.74
C LEU A 208 -1.86 -0.17 -13.06
N GLU A 209 -2.55 -1.20 -13.52
CA GLU A 209 -3.41 -1.12 -14.70
C GLU A 209 -4.65 -0.26 -14.45
N ASP A 210 -5.30 -0.39 -13.29
CA ASP A 210 -6.41 0.46 -12.88
C ASP A 210 -5.99 1.92 -12.81
N TYR A 211 -4.80 2.20 -12.24
CA TYR A 211 -4.24 3.53 -12.19
C TYR A 211 -4.06 4.13 -13.59
N LYS A 212 -3.46 3.39 -14.52
CA LYS A 212 -3.31 3.83 -15.91
C LYS A 212 -4.65 4.13 -16.55
N CYS A 213 -5.63 3.23 -16.40
CA CYS A 213 -6.97 3.43 -16.96
C CYS A 213 -7.68 4.65 -16.38
N HIS A 214 -7.52 4.89 -15.08
CA HIS A 214 -8.22 5.98 -14.38
C HIS A 214 -7.57 7.35 -14.61
N PHE A 215 -6.23 7.40 -14.73
CA PHE A 215 -5.45 8.63 -14.83
C PHE A 215 -4.78 8.82 -16.21
N ASP A 216 -5.18 8.07 -17.23
CA ASP A 216 -4.57 8.06 -18.58
C ASP A 216 -4.51 9.44 -19.26
N GLY A 217 -5.38 10.37 -18.87
CA GLY A 217 -5.38 11.74 -19.38
C GLY A 217 -4.29 12.67 -18.81
N LEU A 218 -3.61 12.31 -17.72
CA LEU A 218 -2.60 13.18 -17.11
C LEU A 218 -1.33 13.27 -17.97
N ASP A 219 -0.89 12.16 -18.53
CA ASP A 219 0.28 12.11 -19.42
C ASP A 219 0.03 12.83 -20.74
N GLU A 220 -1.19 12.77 -21.29
CA GLU A 220 -1.57 13.52 -22.49
C GLU A 220 -1.60 15.02 -22.23
N ILE A 221 -2.16 15.44 -21.11
CA ILE A 221 -2.19 16.86 -20.72
C ILE A 221 -0.76 17.41 -20.59
N LEU A 222 0.15 16.64 -19.96
CA LEU A 222 1.54 17.04 -19.77
C LEU A 222 2.36 17.06 -21.09
N ARG A 223 1.98 16.27 -22.09
CA ARG A 223 2.63 16.29 -23.42
C ARG A 223 2.24 17.48 -24.27
N HIS A 224 1.14 18.15 -23.96
CA HIS A 224 0.60 19.30 -24.71
C HIS A 224 0.82 20.64 -24.02
N VAL A 225 1.47 20.68 -22.85
CA VAL A 225 1.92 21.88 -22.14
C VAL A 225 3.39 22.15 -22.41
#